data_86d354bed1f327accbc024b06b633d7f
#
_entry.id   86d354bed1f327accbc024b06b633d7f
#
_cell.length_a   1.000
_cell.length_b   1.000
_cell.length_c   1.000
_cell.angle_alpha   90.00
_cell.angle_beta   90.00
_cell.angle_gamma   90.00
#
_symmetry.space_group_name_H-M   'P 1'
#
loop_
_entity.id
_entity.type
_entity.pdbx_description
1 polymer ?
#
loop_
_entity_poly.entity_id
_entity_poly.type
_entity_poly.pdbx_seq_one_letter_code
_entity_poly.pdbx_strand_id
1 'polypeptide(L)'
;MTRIVVTGAAGFIGSNLVKGLNAIGIDDIIAVDDLTQGDKFRNLADLKIADYVDASAFYERFARGAFGRVEAAFHEGARSDTMEGDGKFMMANNYSTSLGLFQACRQHGTRLLYASSAATYGGSDTFREDPAFERPLNVYGYSKLLFDQRMRRECGADFRHVLPGKAGQVVGFRYFNVYGPREQHKGRMASVAFHQFAQFGTEGKVKLFGDYGGYAAGAQMRDFVFIDDVVAVNLWFLEHPEVSGIFNLGTGRAQPFNDVASSLVNAMRARQGQAALSLEAMVSAGLIDYTAFPDALRGKYQCYTQADLSALRATGCDHVFSDVQSGVAHYVQWLVNQT
;
A
#
# COMPACT_ATOMS: atom_id res chain seq x y z
N MET A 1 21.78 18.91 2.61
CA MET A 1 21.26 17.65 2.06
C MET A 1 19.93 17.36 2.74
N THR A 2 18.96 16.87 1.99
CA THR A 2 17.60 16.59 2.49
C THR A 2 17.59 15.19 3.09
N ARG A 3 17.65 15.09 4.43
CA ARG A 3 17.57 13.79 5.11
C ARG A 3 16.13 13.33 5.24
N ILE A 4 15.87 12.12 4.80
CA ILE A 4 14.55 11.47 4.88
C ILE A 4 14.65 10.21 5.75
N VAL A 5 13.61 9.94 6.52
CA VAL A 5 13.41 8.66 7.21
C VAL A 5 12.35 7.87 6.47
N VAL A 6 12.58 6.58 6.24
CA VAL A 6 11.56 5.64 5.74
C VAL A 6 11.48 4.48 6.72
N THR A 7 10.37 4.35 7.44
CA THR A 7 10.10 3.15 8.26
C THR A 7 9.37 2.11 7.44
N GLY A 8 9.60 0.83 7.72
CA GLY A 8 9.16 -0.24 6.82
C GLY A 8 9.93 -0.23 5.50
N ALA A 9 11.16 0.29 5.51
CA ALA A 9 11.98 0.54 4.33
C ALA A 9 12.33 -0.73 3.54
N ALA A 10 12.46 -1.88 4.19
CA ALA A 10 12.68 -3.17 3.55
C ALA A 10 11.35 -3.86 3.16
N GLY A 11 10.20 -3.24 3.50
CA GLY A 11 8.87 -3.69 3.11
C GLY A 11 8.54 -3.35 1.66
N PHE A 12 7.33 -3.74 1.23
CA PHE A 12 6.85 -3.55 -0.14
C PHE A 12 6.78 -2.07 -0.54
N ILE A 13 5.95 -1.27 0.15
CA ILE A 13 5.78 0.15 -0.21
C ILE A 13 7.03 0.94 0.15
N GLY A 14 7.59 0.73 1.34
CA GLY A 14 8.76 1.48 1.81
C GLY A 14 9.97 1.36 0.90
N SER A 15 10.29 0.16 0.38
CA SER A 15 11.43 -0.02 -0.52
C SER A 15 11.22 0.64 -1.89
N ASN A 16 9.98 0.65 -2.39
CA ASN A 16 9.65 1.38 -3.61
C ASN A 16 9.70 2.90 -3.41
N LEU A 17 9.32 3.40 -2.22
CA LEU A 17 9.53 4.81 -1.85
C LEU A 17 11.01 5.17 -1.81
N VAL A 18 11.87 4.34 -1.18
CA VAL A 18 13.33 4.55 -1.21
C VAL A 18 13.84 4.59 -2.64
N LYS A 19 13.39 3.67 -3.52
CA LYS A 19 13.72 3.68 -4.94
C LYS A 19 13.28 4.96 -5.63
N GLY A 20 12.05 5.42 -5.38
CA GLY A 20 11.53 6.67 -5.93
C GLY A 20 12.31 7.90 -5.45
N LEU A 21 12.68 7.95 -4.17
CA LEU A 21 13.53 9.01 -3.60
C LEU A 21 14.92 9.02 -4.26
N ASN A 22 15.54 7.85 -4.46
CA ASN A 22 16.80 7.75 -5.18
C ASN A 22 16.69 8.23 -6.63
N ALA A 23 15.57 7.97 -7.31
CA ALA A 23 15.35 8.41 -8.69
C ALA A 23 15.30 9.94 -8.83
N ILE A 24 14.88 10.64 -7.78
CA ILE A 24 14.90 12.14 -7.73
C ILE A 24 16.15 12.69 -7.03
N GLY A 25 17.17 11.86 -6.81
CA GLY A 25 18.48 12.28 -6.29
C GLY A 25 18.57 12.43 -4.76
N ILE A 26 17.62 11.86 -4.01
CA ILE A 26 17.67 11.85 -2.54
C ILE A 26 18.24 10.51 -2.08
N ASP A 27 19.51 10.53 -1.60
CA ASP A 27 20.24 9.36 -1.12
C ASP A 27 20.52 9.42 0.41
N ASP A 28 20.35 10.59 1.07
CA ASP A 28 20.48 10.71 2.54
C ASP A 28 19.23 10.18 3.24
N ILE A 29 19.05 8.86 3.15
CA ILE A 29 17.88 8.14 3.64
C ILE A 29 18.27 7.25 4.82
N ILE A 30 17.60 7.43 5.96
CA ILE A 30 17.66 6.49 7.08
C ILE A 30 16.59 5.43 6.85
N ALA A 31 17.00 4.24 6.45
CA ALA A 31 16.12 3.09 6.25
C ALA A 31 15.88 2.38 7.59
N VAL A 32 14.62 2.32 8.01
CA VAL A 32 14.22 1.70 9.28
C VAL A 32 13.34 0.50 9.02
N ASP A 33 13.76 -0.67 9.50
CA ASP A 33 12.96 -1.89 9.37
C ASP A 33 13.36 -2.94 10.41
N ASP A 34 12.63 -4.04 10.45
CA ASP A 34 12.94 -5.29 11.15
C ASP A 34 13.31 -6.35 10.10
N LEU A 35 14.57 -6.77 10.10
CA LEU A 35 15.09 -7.79 9.20
C LEU A 35 15.08 -9.20 9.81
N THR A 36 14.21 -9.48 10.79
CA THR A 36 14.03 -10.84 11.33
C THR A 36 13.70 -11.84 10.21
N GLN A 37 12.93 -11.43 9.20
CA GLN A 37 12.84 -12.16 7.94
C GLN A 37 14.00 -11.73 7.04
N GLY A 38 15.11 -12.48 7.09
CA GLY A 38 16.36 -12.10 6.44
C GLY A 38 16.22 -11.74 4.95
N ASP A 39 15.41 -12.45 4.19
CA ASP A 39 15.22 -12.20 2.76
C ASP A 39 14.70 -10.80 2.39
N LYS A 40 14.15 -10.05 3.36
CA LYS A 40 13.75 -8.65 3.14
C LYS A 40 14.90 -7.73 2.70
N PHE A 41 16.17 -8.09 3.03
CA PHE A 41 17.32 -7.30 2.59
C PHE A 41 17.38 -7.12 1.07
N ARG A 42 16.83 -8.09 0.31
CA ARG A 42 16.78 -8.04 -1.16
C ARG A 42 16.07 -6.80 -1.69
N ASN A 43 15.11 -6.28 -0.90
CA ASN A 43 14.39 -5.06 -1.25
C ASN A 43 15.22 -3.77 -1.05
N LEU A 44 16.34 -3.85 -0.34
CA LEU A 44 17.24 -2.72 -0.11
C LEU A 44 18.58 -2.84 -0.88
N ALA A 45 18.93 -4.04 -1.35
CA ALA A 45 20.26 -4.35 -1.86
C ALA A 45 20.70 -3.53 -3.08
N ASP A 46 19.76 -3.06 -3.89
CA ASP A 46 19.98 -2.24 -5.08
C ASP A 46 19.67 -0.75 -4.86
N LEU A 47 19.42 -0.33 -3.60
CA LEU A 47 19.03 1.01 -3.24
C LEU A 47 20.17 1.76 -2.53
N LYS A 48 20.17 3.08 -2.67
CA LYS A 48 21.11 3.96 -1.97
C LYS A 48 20.45 4.48 -0.71
N ILE A 49 21.07 4.16 0.44
CA ILE A 49 20.66 4.63 1.76
C ILE A 49 21.90 5.15 2.50
N ALA A 50 21.71 6.13 3.38
CA ALA A 50 22.78 6.66 4.23
C ALA A 50 23.05 5.75 5.43
N ASP A 51 22.00 5.13 5.99
CA ASP A 51 22.12 4.21 7.14
C ASP A 51 20.90 3.28 7.20
N TYR A 52 21.12 2.10 7.80
CA TYR A 52 20.08 1.18 8.23
C TYR A 52 19.97 1.20 9.75
N VAL A 53 18.75 1.33 10.27
CA VAL A 53 18.49 1.30 11.70
C VAL A 53 17.38 0.28 12.01
N ASP A 54 17.68 -0.64 12.92
CA ASP A 54 16.67 -1.59 13.39
C ASP A 54 15.48 -0.85 14.05
N ALA A 55 14.27 -1.30 13.72
CA ALA A 55 13.03 -0.66 14.17
C ALA A 55 12.95 -0.56 15.71
N SER A 56 13.46 -1.57 16.43
CA SER A 56 13.44 -1.58 17.91
C SER A 56 14.29 -0.46 18.52
N ALA A 57 15.37 -0.06 17.88
CA ALA A 57 16.26 0.99 18.34
C ALA A 57 15.90 2.39 17.79
N PHE A 58 15.14 2.44 16.70
CA PHE A 58 14.91 3.69 15.97
C PHE A 58 14.09 4.71 16.75
N TYR A 59 12.92 4.32 17.27
CA TYR A 59 11.92 5.27 17.77
C TYR A 59 12.44 6.08 18.96
N GLU A 60 13.14 5.44 19.88
CA GLU A 60 13.76 6.12 21.03
C GLU A 60 14.87 7.08 20.59
N ARG A 61 15.76 6.64 19.69
CA ARG A 61 16.82 7.48 19.14
C ARG A 61 16.27 8.67 18.36
N PHE A 62 15.22 8.47 17.58
CA PHE A 62 14.56 9.55 16.83
C PHE A 62 13.94 10.58 17.77
N ALA A 63 13.22 10.14 18.82
CA ALA A 63 12.62 11.03 19.82
C ALA A 63 13.67 11.89 20.54
N ARG A 64 14.89 11.37 20.71
CA ARG A 64 16.02 12.13 21.30
C ARG A 64 16.77 13.01 20.29
N GLY A 65 16.37 13.05 19.02
CA GLY A 65 17.01 13.85 17.98
C GLY A 65 18.36 13.31 17.48
N ALA A 66 18.63 12.01 17.66
CA ALA A 66 19.93 11.39 17.33
C ALA A 66 20.28 11.42 15.83
N PHE A 67 19.32 11.71 14.95
CA PHE A 67 19.54 11.73 13.50
C PHE A 67 19.72 13.15 12.93
N GLY A 68 19.81 14.17 13.79
CA GLY A 68 19.89 15.57 13.38
C GLY A 68 18.60 16.06 12.72
N ARG A 69 18.70 17.03 11.83
CA ARG A 69 17.52 17.55 11.12
C ARG A 69 17.03 16.54 10.08
N VAL A 70 15.80 16.06 10.26
CA VAL A 70 15.10 15.21 9.32
C VAL A 70 13.98 16.01 8.68
N GLU A 71 13.95 16.08 7.38
CA GLU A 71 12.98 16.87 6.61
C GLU A 71 11.59 16.23 6.61
N ALA A 72 11.54 14.91 6.35
CA ALA A 72 10.29 14.15 6.33
C ALA A 72 10.52 12.70 6.77
N ALA A 73 9.48 12.11 7.36
CA ALA A 73 9.40 10.71 7.69
C ALA A 73 8.24 10.06 6.91
N PHE A 74 8.55 9.09 6.04
CA PHE A 74 7.57 8.20 5.46
C PHE A 74 7.39 7.00 6.40
N HIS A 75 6.20 6.88 6.97
CA HIS A 75 5.88 5.85 7.95
C HIS A 75 5.06 4.72 7.33
N GLU A 76 5.77 3.77 6.71
CA GLU A 76 5.18 2.58 6.08
C GLU A 76 5.26 1.34 6.98
N GLY A 77 6.04 1.42 8.06
CA GLY A 77 6.23 0.32 9.03
C GLY A 77 4.95 0.02 9.79
N ALA A 78 4.40 -1.18 9.55
CA ALA A 78 3.21 -1.67 10.25
C ALA A 78 3.11 -3.21 10.17
N ARG A 79 2.36 -3.80 11.08
CA ARG A 79 1.84 -5.17 10.92
C ARG A 79 0.57 -5.09 10.06
N SER A 80 0.63 -5.64 8.86
CA SER A 80 -0.43 -5.53 7.85
C SER A 80 -1.28 -6.80 7.70
N ASP A 81 -1.10 -7.80 8.59
CA ASP A 81 -1.88 -9.03 8.56
C ASP A 81 -3.31 -8.77 9.06
N THR A 82 -4.26 -8.80 8.15
CA THR A 82 -5.68 -8.61 8.44
C THR A 82 -6.31 -9.79 9.18
N MET A 83 -5.60 -10.92 9.28
CA MET A 83 -6.04 -12.13 9.98
C MET A 83 -5.43 -12.25 11.39
N GLU A 84 -4.59 -11.30 11.81
CA GLU A 84 -4.03 -11.27 13.15
C GLU A 84 -5.13 -11.08 14.20
N GLY A 85 -5.18 -12.00 15.17
CA GLY A 85 -6.16 -12.00 16.25
C GLY A 85 -5.66 -11.34 17.54
N ASP A 86 -4.34 -11.15 17.71
CA ASP A 86 -3.79 -10.46 18.90
C ASP A 86 -3.94 -8.95 18.77
N GLY A 87 -5.07 -8.45 19.29
CA GLY A 87 -5.35 -7.02 19.28
C GLY A 87 -4.33 -6.18 20.05
N LYS A 88 -3.79 -6.68 21.16
CA LYS A 88 -2.78 -5.98 21.94
C LYS A 88 -1.48 -5.79 21.14
N PHE A 89 -1.03 -6.85 20.50
CA PHE A 89 0.13 -6.82 19.62
C PHE A 89 -0.09 -5.84 18.45
N MET A 90 -1.25 -5.93 17.78
CA MET A 90 -1.60 -5.06 16.67
C MET A 90 -1.62 -3.59 17.07
N MET A 91 -2.26 -3.26 18.20
CA MET A 91 -2.34 -1.89 18.70
C MET A 91 -0.98 -1.33 19.12
N ALA A 92 -0.14 -2.14 19.77
CA ALA A 92 1.20 -1.74 20.14
C ALA A 92 2.05 -1.37 18.91
N ASN A 93 2.04 -2.23 17.88
CA ASN A 93 2.84 -2.04 16.68
C ASN A 93 2.31 -0.94 15.75
N ASN A 94 1.00 -0.86 15.54
CA ASN A 94 0.46 0.06 14.55
C ASN A 94 0.05 1.41 15.15
N TYR A 95 -0.65 1.41 16.29
CA TYR A 95 -1.14 2.66 16.86
C TYR A 95 -0.12 3.34 17.77
N SER A 96 0.37 2.62 18.81
CA SER A 96 1.26 3.24 19.80
C SER A 96 2.59 3.69 19.19
N THR A 97 3.17 2.87 18.32
CA THR A 97 4.41 3.21 17.59
C THR A 97 4.22 4.42 16.69
N SER A 98 3.12 4.46 15.90
CA SER A 98 2.81 5.59 15.03
C SER A 98 2.58 6.87 15.82
N LEU A 99 1.91 6.78 16.99
CA LEU A 99 1.69 7.93 17.86
C LEU A 99 3.00 8.48 18.44
N GLY A 100 3.91 7.59 18.88
CA GLY A 100 5.24 7.98 19.34
C GLY A 100 6.06 8.68 18.27
N LEU A 101 6.03 8.14 17.03
CA LEU A 101 6.69 8.78 15.89
C LEU A 101 6.11 10.15 15.57
N PHE A 102 4.78 10.27 15.53
CA PHE A 102 4.12 11.56 15.30
C PHE A 102 4.53 12.61 16.34
N GLN A 103 4.57 12.24 17.63
CA GLN A 103 5.01 13.14 18.70
C GLN A 103 6.45 13.61 18.52
N ALA A 104 7.34 12.69 18.14
CA ALA A 104 8.73 13.01 17.85
C ALA A 104 8.87 13.90 16.59
N CYS A 105 8.11 13.63 15.53
CA CYS A 105 8.05 14.47 14.33
C CYS A 105 7.63 15.91 14.68
N ARG A 106 6.58 16.08 15.51
CA ARG A 106 6.16 17.40 15.99
C ARG A 106 7.25 18.12 16.79
N GLN A 107 7.94 17.39 17.67
CA GLN A 107 9.00 17.94 18.50
C GLN A 107 10.16 18.46 17.66
N HIS A 108 10.52 17.76 16.58
CA HIS A 108 11.69 18.08 15.76
C HIS A 108 11.35 18.87 14.49
N GLY A 109 10.07 19.19 14.23
CA GLY A 109 9.64 19.87 13.01
C GLY A 109 9.77 19.01 11.75
N THR A 110 9.74 17.68 11.89
CA THR A 110 9.77 16.72 10.78
C THR A 110 8.37 16.53 10.22
N ARG A 111 8.23 16.56 8.91
CA ARG A 111 6.98 16.23 8.20
C ARG A 111 6.68 14.75 8.33
N LEU A 112 5.40 14.38 8.47
CA LEU A 112 4.97 12.99 8.59
C LEU A 112 4.02 12.61 7.46
N LEU A 113 4.44 11.66 6.62
CA LEU A 113 3.59 10.99 5.63
C LEU A 113 3.43 9.54 6.09
N TYR A 114 2.19 9.05 6.26
CA TYR A 114 1.99 7.75 6.90
C TYR A 114 1.00 6.86 6.16
N ALA A 115 1.23 5.56 6.23
CA ALA A 115 0.35 4.53 5.72
C ALA A 115 -0.90 4.38 6.60
N SER A 116 -2.04 4.82 6.11
CA SER A 116 -3.36 4.35 6.52
C SER A 116 -3.83 3.25 5.57
N SER A 117 -5.11 2.88 5.57
CA SER A 117 -5.61 1.76 4.78
C SER A 117 -7.09 1.92 4.45
N ALA A 118 -7.51 1.45 3.27
CA ALA A 118 -8.92 1.26 2.94
C ALA A 118 -9.64 0.26 3.87
N ALA A 119 -8.91 -0.55 4.65
CA ALA A 119 -9.47 -1.40 5.69
C ALA A 119 -10.21 -0.62 6.78
N THR A 120 -9.98 0.70 6.91
CA THR A 120 -10.74 1.60 7.79
C THR A 120 -12.22 1.68 7.41
N TYR A 121 -12.56 1.50 6.14
CA TYR A 121 -13.94 1.49 5.65
C TYR A 121 -14.67 0.18 5.94
N GLY A 122 -13.95 -0.94 5.91
CA GLY A 122 -14.44 -2.26 6.28
C GLY A 122 -15.78 -2.61 5.65
N GLY A 123 -16.85 -2.60 6.44
CA GLY A 123 -18.19 -2.95 6.02
C GLY A 123 -18.99 -1.83 5.35
N SER A 124 -18.39 -0.72 4.95
CA SER A 124 -19.05 0.36 4.23
C SER A 124 -19.14 0.08 2.73
N ASP A 125 -20.17 0.62 2.10
CA ASP A 125 -20.34 0.64 0.64
C ASP A 125 -19.82 1.95 0.01
N THR A 126 -19.37 2.89 0.84
CA THR A 126 -18.83 4.19 0.43
C THR A 126 -17.42 4.35 0.95
N PHE A 127 -16.50 4.71 0.06
CA PHE A 127 -15.08 4.79 0.32
C PHE A 127 -14.58 6.23 0.19
N ARG A 128 -15.12 7.12 1.00
CA ARG A 128 -14.77 8.54 1.10
C ARG A 128 -14.26 8.85 2.51
N GLU A 129 -13.34 9.80 2.65
CA GLU A 129 -12.61 10.13 3.88
C GLU A 129 -13.49 10.85 4.93
N ASP A 130 -14.72 10.37 5.11
CA ASP A 130 -15.70 10.87 6.05
C ASP A 130 -15.92 9.84 7.18
N PRO A 131 -15.91 10.26 8.46
CA PRO A 131 -16.15 9.38 9.61
C PRO A 131 -17.45 8.55 9.53
N ALA A 132 -18.46 9.03 8.80
CA ALA A 132 -19.73 8.32 8.63
C ALA A 132 -19.56 6.96 7.90
N PHE A 133 -18.49 6.80 7.13
CA PHE A 133 -18.22 5.59 6.32
C PHE A 133 -17.14 4.68 6.91
N GLU A 134 -16.59 5.01 8.08
CA GLU A 134 -15.52 4.27 8.72
C GLU A 134 -16.08 3.13 9.59
N ARG A 135 -15.93 1.86 9.13
CA ARG A 135 -16.51 0.66 9.75
C ARG A 135 -15.56 -0.53 9.68
N PRO A 136 -14.36 -0.47 10.32
CA PRO A 136 -13.36 -1.51 10.21
C PRO A 136 -13.89 -2.88 10.66
N LEU A 137 -13.55 -3.95 9.95
CA LEU A 137 -13.99 -5.31 10.21
C LEU A 137 -12.98 -6.14 11.03
N ASN A 138 -11.79 -5.63 11.26
CA ASN A 138 -10.73 -6.31 12.00
C ASN A 138 -9.86 -5.32 12.77
N VAL A 139 -9.02 -5.85 13.66
CA VAL A 139 -8.16 -5.02 14.52
C VAL A 139 -7.10 -4.26 13.74
N TYR A 140 -6.65 -4.78 12.59
CA TYR A 140 -5.76 -4.04 11.69
C TYR A 140 -6.41 -2.76 11.18
N GLY A 141 -7.59 -2.85 10.57
CA GLY A 141 -8.36 -1.70 10.12
C GLY A 141 -8.66 -0.73 11.25
N TYR A 142 -9.02 -1.25 12.45
CA TYR A 142 -9.24 -0.42 13.62
C TYR A 142 -7.97 0.32 14.08
N SER A 143 -6.80 -0.32 14.07
CA SER A 143 -5.54 0.31 14.46
C SER A 143 -5.18 1.51 13.56
N LYS A 144 -5.44 1.38 12.25
CA LYS A 144 -5.25 2.47 11.27
C LYS A 144 -6.28 3.58 11.45
N LEU A 145 -7.55 3.21 11.62
CA LEU A 145 -8.63 4.17 11.88
C LEU A 145 -8.38 4.99 13.15
N LEU A 146 -7.98 4.35 14.25
CA LEU A 146 -7.73 5.06 15.50
C LEU A 146 -6.59 6.08 15.35
N PHE A 147 -5.56 5.76 14.54
CA PHE A 147 -4.50 6.71 14.23
C PHE A 147 -5.02 7.87 13.37
N ASP A 148 -5.81 7.61 12.32
CA ASP A 148 -6.48 8.65 11.52
C ASP A 148 -7.33 9.59 12.41
N GLN A 149 -8.12 9.02 13.32
CA GLN A 149 -8.93 9.81 14.28
C GLN A 149 -8.05 10.64 15.21
N ARG A 150 -6.92 10.08 15.64
CA ARG A 150 -5.95 10.84 16.46
C ARG A 150 -5.37 12.01 15.68
N MET A 151 -5.00 11.82 14.43
CA MET A 151 -4.48 12.90 13.57
C MET A 151 -5.53 14.01 13.37
N ARG A 152 -6.79 13.66 13.12
CA ARG A 152 -7.87 14.65 13.03
C ARG A 152 -8.03 15.47 14.33
N ARG A 153 -7.86 14.87 15.51
CA ARG A 153 -7.91 15.59 16.80
C ARG A 153 -6.72 16.52 16.99
N GLU A 154 -5.54 16.09 16.61
CA GLU A 154 -4.29 16.86 16.81
C GLU A 154 -4.15 18.00 15.80
N CYS A 155 -4.56 17.78 14.55
CA CYS A 155 -4.38 18.71 13.44
C CYS A 155 -5.65 19.52 13.12
N GLY A 156 -6.78 19.22 13.78
CA GLY A 156 -8.11 19.72 13.40
C GLY A 156 -8.74 18.85 12.33
N ALA A 157 -10.08 18.86 12.22
CA ALA A 157 -10.81 18.01 11.29
C ALA A 157 -10.42 18.23 9.81
N ASP A 158 -10.02 19.44 9.48
CA ASP A 158 -9.57 19.87 8.16
C ASP A 158 -8.05 20.05 8.05
N PHE A 159 -7.31 19.56 9.04
CA PHE A 159 -5.84 19.68 9.14
C PHE A 159 -5.28 21.11 9.10
N ARG A 160 -6.11 22.13 9.40
CA ARG A 160 -5.67 23.54 9.42
C ARG A 160 -4.81 23.91 10.62
N HIS A 161 -4.78 23.08 11.67
CA HIS A 161 -3.94 23.30 12.85
C HIS A 161 -2.52 22.76 12.71
N VAL A 162 -2.17 22.24 11.54
CA VAL A 162 -0.79 21.98 11.16
C VAL A 162 -0.14 23.33 10.84
N LEU A 163 0.40 23.96 11.90
CA LEU A 163 0.96 25.32 11.78
C LEU A 163 2.23 25.29 10.93
N PRO A 164 2.34 26.12 9.88
CA PRO A 164 3.60 26.36 9.21
C PRO A 164 4.66 26.76 10.25
N GLY A 165 5.71 25.94 10.41
CA GLY A 165 6.87 26.25 11.27
C GLY A 165 6.92 25.60 12.65
N LYS A 166 5.89 24.89 13.14
CA LYS A 166 5.92 24.21 14.45
C LYS A 166 5.40 22.76 14.49
N ALA A 167 4.59 22.37 13.53
CA ALA A 167 4.24 20.98 13.28
C ALA A 167 4.24 20.85 11.78
N GLY A 168 5.19 20.12 11.24
CA GLY A 168 5.31 19.95 9.79
C GLY A 168 4.04 19.34 9.18
N GLN A 169 4.00 19.26 7.86
CA GLN A 169 2.98 18.55 7.11
C GLN A 169 2.63 17.19 7.76
N VAL A 170 1.35 16.84 7.81
CA VAL A 170 0.86 15.52 8.20
C VAL A 170 -0.07 14.99 7.11
N VAL A 171 0.30 13.89 6.49
CA VAL A 171 -0.48 13.26 5.40
C VAL A 171 -0.69 11.79 5.71
N GLY A 172 -1.94 11.34 5.69
CA GLY A 172 -2.31 9.93 5.79
C GLY A 172 -2.81 9.41 4.44
N PHE A 173 -2.30 8.27 4.01
CA PHE A 173 -2.76 7.62 2.79
C PHE A 173 -3.56 6.37 3.11
N ARG A 174 -4.84 6.34 2.78
CA ARG A 174 -5.66 5.13 2.79
C ARG A 174 -5.40 4.32 1.53
N TYR A 175 -4.35 3.50 1.60
CA TYR A 175 -4.00 2.62 0.48
C TYR A 175 -5.11 1.61 0.19
N PHE A 176 -5.47 1.51 -1.09
CA PHE A 176 -6.35 0.48 -1.60
C PHE A 176 -5.54 -0.78 -1.94
N ASN A 177 -5.90 -1.56 -2.95
CA ASN A 177 -5.24 -2.83 -3.23
C ASN A 177 -3.94 -2.60 -4.01
N VAL A 178 -2.86 -2.25 -3.30
CA VAL A 178 -1.54 -2.03 -3.90
C VAL A 178 -0.93 -3.35 -4.36
N TYR A 179 -0.36 -3.37 -5.57
CA TYR A 179 0.38 -4.50 -6.13
C TYR A 179 1.62 -4.02 -6.90
N GLY A 180 2.62 -4.90 -7.06
CA GLY A 180 3.79 -4.60 -7.86
C GLY A 180 5.11 -5.14 -7.30
N PRO A 181 6.26 -4.72 -7.84
CA PRO A 181 7.59 -5.14 -7.43
C PRO A 181 7.87 -5.08 -5.93
N ARG A 182 8.69 -6.02 -5.42
CA ARG A 182 9.22 -6.05 -4.05
C ARG A 182 8.23 -6.49 -2.96
N GLU A 183 7.16 -7.21 -3.33
CA GLU A 183 6.20 -7.74 -2.36
C GLU A 183 6.40 -9.22 -1.97
N GLN A 184 7.40 -9.91 -2.51
CA GLN A 184 7.59 -11.37 -2.39
C GLN A 184 7.67 -11.85 -0.93
N HIS A 185 8.24 -11.03 -0.03
CA HIS A 185 8.37 -11.35 1.39
C HIS A 185 7.04 -11.38 2.15
N LYS A 186 5.94 -10.89 1.55
CA LYS A 186 4.62 -10.78 2.23
C LYS A 186 3.90 -12.11 2.39
N GLY A 187 4.39 -13.19 1.77
CA GLY A 187 3.74 -14.51 1.86
C GLY A 187 2.27 -14.43 1.46
N ARG A 188 1.37 -14.93 2.30
CA ARG A 188 -0.09 -14.93 2.03
C ARG A 188 -0.70 -13.53 1.84
N MET A 189 -0.04 -12.48 2.34
CA MET A 189 -0.51 -11.10 2.24
C MET A 189 0.02 -10.39 0.99
N ALA A 190 0.73 -11.08 0.11
CA ALA A 190 1.09 -10.55 -1.21
C ALA A 190 -0.17 -10.34 -2.07
N SER A 191 -0.05 -9.52 -3.10
CA SER A 191 -1.18 -9.20 -3.97
C SER A 191 -1.71 -10.42 -4.74
N VAL A 192 -2.94 -10.32 -5.21
CA VAL A 192 -3.52 -11.35 -6.08
C VAL A 192 -2.71 -11.53 -7.36
N ALA A 193 -2.14 -10.47 -7.91
CA ALA A 193 -1.29 -10.55 -9.11
C ALA A 193 -0.03 -11.40 -8.85
N PHE A 194 0.61 -11.25 -7.68
CA PHE A 194 1.74 -12.09 -7.28
C PHE A 194 1.36 -13.57 -7.17
N HIS A 195 0.26 -13.86 -6.47
CA HIS A 195 -0.20 -15.24 -6.30
C HIS A 195 -0.60 -15.88 -7.63
N GLN A 196 -1.27 -15.15 -8.51
CA GLN A 196 -1.65 -15.63 -9.84
C GLN A 196 -0.41 -15.89 -10.72
N PHE A 197 0.63 -15.04 -10.63
CA PHE A 197 1.89 -15.29 -11.33
C PHE A 197 2.55 -16.59 -10.89
N ALA A 198 2.67 -16.80 -9.58
CA ALA A 198 3.24 -18.04 -9.03
C ALA A 198 2.41 -19.28 -9.43
N GLN A 199 1.08 -19.16 -9.35
CA GLN A 199 0.17 -20.22 -9.73
C GLN A 199 0.25 -20.55 -11.23
N PHE A 200 0.26 -19.54 -12.10
CA PHE A 200 0.41 -19.73 -13.55
C PHE A 200 1.74 -20.39 -13.90
N GLY A 201 2.83 -20.00 -13.22
CA GLY A 201 4.14 -20.59 -13.39
C GLY A 201 4.21 -22.08 -13.02
N THR A 202 3.44 -22.51 -12.00
CA THR A 202 3.45 -23.90 -11.50
C THR A 202 2.39 -24.80 -12.14
N GLU A 203 1.20 -24.25 -12.40
CA GLU A 203 0.04 -25.04 -12.86
C GLU A 203 -0.33 -24.77 -14.33
N GLY A 204 0.26 -23.76 -14.98
CA GLY A 204 -0.09 -23.31 -16.31
C GLY A 204 -1.46 -22.62 -16.40
N LYS A 205 -2.10 -22.35 -15.27
CA LYS A 205 -3.42 -21.71 -15.18
C LYS A 205 -3.58 -20.86 -13.94
N VAL A 206 -4.57 -19.96 -13.95
CA VAL A 206 -4.99 -19.14 -12.82
C VAL A 206 -6.35 -19.61 -12.31
N LYS A 207 -6.52 -19.75 -11.00
CA LYS A 207 -7.79 -20.09 -10.36
C LYS A 207 -8.38 -18.84 -9.67
N LEU A 208 -9.63 -18.55 -9.97
CA LEU A 208 -10.40 -17.46 -9.36
C LEU A 208 -11.57 -18.03 -8.56
N PHE A 209 -12.10 -17.23 -7.63
CA PHE A 209 -13.32 -17.62 -6.93
C PHE A 209 -14.53 -17.53 -7.86
N GLY A 210 -15.44 -18.48 -7.67
CA GLY A 210 -16.73 -18.52 -8.34
C GLY A 210 -17.66 -17.36 -7.93
N ASP A 211 -18.92 -17.50 -8.28
CA ASP A 211 -19.94 -16.51 -7.96
C ASP A 211 -20.16 -16.34 -6.46
N TYR A 212 -20.27 -15.10 -6.02
CA TYR A 212 -20.54 -14.75 -4.63
C TYR A 212 -20.98 -13.29 -4.49
N GLY A 213 -21.94 -13.03 -3.56
CA GLY A 213 -22.34 -11.68 -3.19
C GLY A 213 -22.98 -10.88 -4.33
N GLY A 214 -23.67 -11.57 -5.26
CA GLY A 214 -24.29 -10.95 -6.44
C GLY A 214 -23.34 -10.72 -7.62
N TYR A 215 -22.08 -11.14 -7.51
CA TYR A 215 -21.08 -11.08 -8.58
C TYR A 215 -20.91 -12.44 -9.22
N ALA A 216 -20.80 -12.48 -10.55
CA ALA A 216 -20.42 -13.68 -11.30
C ALA A 216 -18.99 -14.12 -10.96
N ALA A 217 -18.60 -15.31 -11.39
CA ALA A 217 -17.28 -15.89 -11.17
C ALA A 217 -16.15 -14.93 -11.60
N GLY A 218 -15.24 -14.63 -10.67
CA GLY A 218 -14.13 -13.70 -10.87
C GLY A 218 -14.51 -12.24 -11.09
N ALA A 219 -15.79 -11.90 -11.00
CA ALA A 219 -16.30 -10.54 -11.24
C ALA A 219 -16.36 -9.67 -9.98
N GLN A 220 -15.98 -10.19 -8.80
CA GLN A 220 -15.77 -9.35 -7.62
C GLN A 220 -14.72 -8.29 -7.95
N MET A 221 -14.90 -7.07 -7.43
CA MET A 221 -14.13 -5.89 -7.87
C MET A 221 -13.28 -5.29 -6.76
N ARG A 222 -12.10 -4.80 -7.12
CA ARG A 222 -11.23 -4.01 -6.25
C ARG A 222 -10.69 -2.79 -7.00
N ASP A 223 -10.37 -1.77 -6.24
CA ASP A 223 -9.51 -0.71 -6.72
C ASP A 223 -8.04 -1.18 -6.57
N PHE A 224 -7.50 -1.70 -7.67
CA PHE A 224 -6.12 -2.16 -7.75
C PHE A 224 -5.23 -0.99 -8.17
N VAL A 225 -4.26 -0.63 -7.33
CA VAL A 225 -3.33 0.47 -7.60
C VAL A 225 -1.91 -0.06 -7.76
N PHE A 226 -1.24 0.33 -8.85
CA PHE A 226 0.13 -0.07 -9.11
C PHE A 226 1.09 0.70 -8.21
N ILE A 227 2.15 0.04 -7.75
CA ILE A 227 3.08 0.61 -6.76
C ILE A 227 3.76 1.89 -7.23
N ASP A 228 4.07 2.02 -8.52
CA ASP A 228 4.73 3.23 -9.04
C ASP A 228 3.80 4.46 -8.93
N ASP A 229 2.48 4.27 -9.08
CA ASP A 229 1.49 5.33 -8.85
C ASP A 229 1.42 5.74 -7.38
N VAL A 230 1.52 4.77 -6.47
CA VAL A 230 1.60 5.02 -5.02
C VAL A 230 2.83 5.87 -4.70
N VAL A 231 3.98 5.50 -5.25
CA VAL A 231 5.23 6.25 -5.07
C VAL A 231 5.10 7.66 -5.65
N ALA A 232 4.58 7.81 -6.86
CA ALA A 232 4.40 9.11 -7.51
C ALA A 232 3.55 10.07 -6.66
N VAL A 233 2.42 9.60 -6.12
CA VAL A 233 1.57 10.43 -5.25
C VAL A 233 2.28 10.78 -3.94
N ASN A 234 2.98 9.84 -3.29
CA ASN A 234 3.77 10.14 -2.09
C ASN A 234 4.84 11.20 -2.33
N LEU A 235 5.55 11.12 -3.47
CA LEU A 235 6.56 12.12 -3.84
C LEU A 235 5.92 13.46 -4.18
N TRP A 236 4.75 13.49 -4.80
CA TRP A 236 3.99 14.71 -5.02
C TRP A 236 3.72 15.44 -3.70
N PHE A 237 3.27 14.74 -2.65
CA PHE A 237 3.07 15.33 -1.33
C PHE A 237 4.39 15.76 -0.66
N LEU A 238 5.50 15.07 -0.92
CA LEU A 238 6.81 15.52 -0.45
C LEU A 238 7.17 16.89 -1.04
N GLU A 239 6.81 17.14 -2.31
CA GLU A 239 7.05 18.40 -3.03
C GLU A 239 6.04 19.50 -2.68
N HIS A 240 4.88 19.13 -2.06
CA HIS A 240 3.82 20.07 -1.66
C HIS A 240 3.64 20.08 -0.13
N PRO A 241 4.61 20.66 0.61
CA PRO A 241 4.62 20.62 2.09
C PRO A 241 3.47 21.40 2.75
N GLU A 242 2.80 22.24 2.00
CA GLU A 242 1.63 23.02 2.43
C GLU A 242 0.35 22.19 2.50
N VAL A 243 0.32 21.00 1.87
CA VAL A 243 -0.86 20.15 1.83
C VAL A 243 -0.80 19.13 2.95
N SER A 244 -1.83 19.08 3.78
CA SER A 244 -2.01 18.10 4.85
C SER A 244 -3.42 17.51 4.79
N GLY A 245 -3.60 16.29 5.28
CA GLY A 245 -4.89 15.63 5.29
C GLY A 245 -4.80 14.11 5.31
N ILE A 246 -5.96 13.48 5.23
CA ILE A 246 -6.08 12.03 5.01
C ILE A 246 -6.71 11.85 3.64
N PHE A 247 -6.08 11.05 2.79
CA PHE A 247 -6.47 10.88 1.40
C PHE A 247 -6.53 9.41 1.01
N ASN A 248 -7.55 9.05 0.24
CA ASN A 248 -7.58 7.78 -0.44
C ASN A 248 -6.46 7.72 -1.49
N LEU A 249 -5.77 6.58 -1.54
CA LEU A 249 -4.80 6.29 -2.55
C LEU A 249 -5.14 4.97 -3.24
N GLY A 250 -5.91 5.08 -4.28
CA GLY A 250 -6.36 4.09 -5.24
C GLY A 250 -6.44 4.75 -6.60
N THR A 251 -6.99 4.07 -7.59
CA THR A 251 -7.14 4.58 -8.96
C THR A 251 -8.44 5.35 -9.18
N GLY A 252 -9.42 5.19 -8.26
CA GLY A 252 -10.80 5.65 -8.43
C GLY A 252 -11.59 4.80 -9.42
N ARG A 253 -11.05 3.63 -9.81
CA ARG A 253 -11.67 2.69 -10.73
C ARG A 253 -11.57 1.27 -10.20
N ALA A 254 -12.71 0.68 -9.83
CA ALA A 254 -12.77 -0.72 -9.49
C ALA A 254 -12.67 -1.59 -10.75
N GLN A 255 -11.86 -2.63 -10.72
CA GLN A 255 -11.72 -3.63 -11.78
C GLN A 255 -11.91 -5.04 -11.21
N PRO A 256 -12.46 -5.98 -12.01
CA PRO A 256 -12.70 -7.36 -11.57
C PRO A 256 -11.39 -8.15 -11.45
N PHE A 257 -11.41 -9.20 -10.63
CA PHE A 257 -10.29 -10.15 -10.55
C PHE A 257 -10.02 -10.84 -11.90
N ASN A 258 -11.04 -10.96 -12.73
CA ASN A 258 -10.90 -11.44 -14.12
C ASN A 258 -9.92 -10.59 -14.93
N ASP A 259 -9.91 -9.25 -14.72
CA ASP A 259 -8.99 -8.35 -15.43
C ASP A 259 -7.54 -8.59 -15.00
N VAL A 260 -7.29 -8.81 -13.71
CA VAL A 260 -5.95 -9.14 -13.22
C VAL A 260 -5.46 -10.45 -13.82
N ALA A 261 -6.30 -11.50 -13.80
CA ALA A 261 -5.95 -12.80 -14.32
C ALA A 261 -5.71 -12.77 -15.84
N SER A 262 -6.61 -12.17 -16.60
CA SER A 262 -6.47 -12.10 -18.07
C SER A 262 -5.27 -11.24 -18.50
N SER A 263 -5.00 -10.15 -17.78
CA SER A 263 -3.83 -9.31 -18.03
C SER A 263 -2.53 -10.09 -17.78
N LEU A 264 -2.48 -10.85 -16.68
CA LEU A 264 -1.33 -11.69 -16.35
C LEU A 264 -1.11 -12.79 -17.40
N VAL A 265 -2.15 -13.53 -17.76
CA VAL A 265 -2.07 -14.59 -18.78
C VAL A 265 -1.60 -14.01 -20.11
N ASN A 266 -2.17 -12.87 -20.54
CA ASN A 266 -1.77 -12.22 -21.78
C ASN A 266 -0.33 -11.69 -21.73
N ALA A 267 0.13 -11.15 -20.60
CA ALA A 267 1.52 -10.73 -20.45
C ALA A 267 2.49 -11.90 -20.55
N MET A 268 2.15 -13.06 -19.95
CA MET A 268 2.95 -14.29 -20.08
C MET A 268 2.96 -14.83 -21.51
N ARG A 269 1.81 -14.81 -22.20
CA ARG A 269 1.68 -15.23 -23.61
C ARG A 269 2.49 -14.34 -24.57
N ALA A 270 2.42 -13.02 -24.38
CA ALA A 270 3.17 -12.06 -25.19
C ALA A 270 4.69 -12.33 -25.14
N ARG A 271 5.22 -12.72 -23.98
CA ARG A 271 6.64 -13.12 -23.83
C ARG A 271 7.00 -14.36 -24.66
N GLN A 272 6.04 -15.23 -24.92
CA GLN A 272 6.20 -16.43 -25.75
C GLN A 272 5.90 -16.17 -27.23
N GLY A 273 5.68 -14.90 -27.63
CA GLY A 273 5.30 -14.53 -29.00
C GLY A 273 3.87 -14.94 -29.39
N GLN A 274 3.01 -15.24 -28.40
CA GLN A 274 1.64 -15.67 -28.62
C GLN A 274 0.69 -14.48 -28.61
N ALA A 275 -0.35 -14.54 -29.44
CA ALA A 275 -1.40 -13.51 -29.48
C ALA A 275 -2.21 -13.47 -28.18
N ALA A 276 -2.70 -12.27 -27.82
CA ALA A 276 -3.62 -12.10 -26.69
C ALA A 276 -4.93 -12.87 -26.93
N LEU A 277 -5.53 -13.34 -25.83
CA LEU A 277 -6.82 -14.02 -25.82
C LEU A 277 -7.87 -13.18 -25.06
N SER A 278 -9.14 -13.34 -25.41
CA SER A 278 -10.25 -12.87 -24.60
C SER A 278 -10.40 -13.74 -23.34
N LEU A 279 -11.13 -13.24 -22.34
CA LEU A 279 -11.42 -13.99 -21.12
C LEU A 279 -12.11 -15.34 -21.44
N GLU A 280 -13.11 -15.33 -22.33
CA GLU A 280 -13.84 -16.53 -22.73
C GLU A 280 -12.94 -17.56 -23.42
N ALA A 281 -12.01 -17.10 -24.25
CA ALA A 281 -11.02 -17.97 -24.90
C ALA A 281 -10.04 -18.56 -23.87
N MET A 282 -9.63 -17.79 -22.85
CA MET A 282 -8.77 -18.29 -21.77
C MET A 282 -9.47 -19.35 -20.92
N VAL A 283 -10.74 -19.13 -20.58
CA VAL A 283 -11.54 -20.12 -19.85
C VAL A 283 -11.72 -21.38 -20.67
N SER A 284 -12.08 -21.25 -21.94
CA SER A 284 -12.24 -22.41 -22.84
C SER A 284 -10.94 -23.19 -23.06
N ALA A 285 -9.79 -22.51 -23.02
CA ALA A 285 -8.47 -23.12 -23.11
C ALA A 285 -7.95 -23.68 -21.77
N GLY A 286 -8.68 -23.52 -20.66
CA GLY A 286 -8.27 -23.97 -19.34
C GLY A 286 -7.14 -23.14 -18.71
N LEU A 287 -6.88 -21.94 -19.21
CA LEU A 287 -5.88 -21.01 -18.66
C LEU A 287 -6.40 -20.20 -17.46
N ILE A 288 -7.72 -20.03 -17.39
CA ILE A 288 -8.42 -19.49 -16.24
C ILE A 288 -9.50 -20.49 -15.82
N ASP A 289 -9.54 -20.80 -14.54
CA ASP A 289 -10.46 -21.75 -13.93
C ASP A 289 -11.18 -21.11 -12.74
N TYR A 290 -12.40 -21.52 -12.45
CA TYR A 290 -13.18 -20.99 -11.32
C TYR A 290 -13.40 -22.08 -10.28
N THR A 291 -13.09 -21.77 -9.02
CA THR A 291 -13.31 -22.66 -7.88
C THR A 291 -14.50 -22.19 -7.04
N ALA A 292 -15.13 -23.10 -6.31
CA ALA A 292 -16.19 -22.71 -5.38
C ALA A 292 -15.71 -21.62 -4.42
N PHE A 293 -16.57 -20.65 -4.13
CA PHE A 293 -16.24 -19.59 -3.17
C PHE A 293 -16.01 -20.20 -1.77
N PRO A 294 -14.87 -19.92 -1.09
CA PRO A 294 -14.53 -20.54 0.19
C PRO A 294 -15.54 -20.21 1.30
N ASP A 295 -16.05 -21.22 1.98
CA ASP A 295 -17.03 -21.03 3.08
C ASP A 295 -16.47 -20.19 4.23
N ALA A 296 -15.18 -20.27 4.52
CA ALA A 296 -14.52 -19.49 5.56
C ALA A 296 -14.55 -17.96 5.32
N LEU A 297 -14.75 -17.54 4.07
CA LEU A 297 -14.83 -16.14 3.67
C LEU A 297 -16.27 -15.60 3.57
N ARG A 298 -17.28 -16.49 3.60
CA ARG A 298 -18.68 -16.07 3.49
C ARG A 298 -19.06 -15.10 4.61
N GLY A 299 -19.74 -14.03 4.26
CA GLY A 299 -20.14 -12.95 5.19
C GLY A 299 -19.01 -12.04 5.70
N LYS A 300 -17.75 -12.34 5.37
CA LYS A 300 -16.56 -11.55 5.78
C LYS A 300 -15.80 -10.97 4.59
N TYR A 301 -16.19 -11.34 3.38
CA TYR A 301 -15.50 -10.93 2.15
C TYR A 301 -16.16 -9.69 1.55
N GLN A 302 -15.35 -8.68 1.34
CA GLN A 302 -15.75 -7.44 0.69
C GLN A 302 -15.74 -7.67 -0.83
N CYS A 303 -16.91 -7.61 -1.48
CA CYS A 303 -17.01 -7.89 -2.92
C CYS A 303 -16.64 -6.70 -3.81
N TYR A 304 -16.60 -5.49 -3.24
CA TYR A 304 -16.35 -4.26 -3.97
C TYR A 304 -15.55 -3.26 -3.14
N THR A 305 -14.57 -2.60 -3.75
CA THR A 305 -13.92 -1.40 -3.23
C THR A 305 -13.55 -0.46 -4.37
N GLN A 306 -13.77 0.85 -4.18
CA GLN A 306 -13.35 1.89 -5.12
C GLN A 306 -13.06 3.17 -4.35
N ALA A 307 -11.87 3.75 -4.52
CA ALA A 307 -11.51 5.01 -3.90
C ALA A 307 -12.35 6.18 -4.46
N ASP A 308 -12.93 6.98 -3.58
CA ASP A 308 -13.33 8.33 -3.96
C ASP A 308 -12.07 9.20 -3.92
N LEU A 309 -11.68 9.77 -5.07
CA LEU A 309 -10.48 10.59 -5.20
C LEU A 309 -10.76 12.09 -5.09
N SER A 310 -11.99 12.49 -4.78
CA SER A 310 -12.39 13.91 -4.76
C SER A 310 -11.50 14.75 -3.83
N ALA A 311 -11.19 14.23 -2.64
CA ALA A 311 -10.31 14.92 -1.69
C ALA A 311 -8.86 15.04 -2.23
N LEU A 312 -8.31 13.98 -2.82
CA LEU A 312 -6.98 14.01 -3.43
C LEU A 312 -6.93 15.01 -4.59
N ARG A 313 -7.92 14.99 -5.48
CA ARG A 313 -7.99 15.91 -6.63
C ARG A 313 -8.17 17.37 -6.21
N ALA A 314 -8.88 17.63 -5.12
CA ALA A 314 -9.05 18.97 -4.58
C ALA A 314 -7.74 19.60 -4.08
N THR A 315 -6.70 18.82 -3.82
CA THR A 315 -5.35 19.33 -3.49
C THR A 315 -4.57 19.85 -4.70
N GLY A 316 -5.01 19.55 -5.91
CA GLY A 316 -4.27 19.82 -7.16
C GLY A 316 -3.44 18.61 -7.63
N CYS A 317 -3.45 17.50 -6.93
CA CYS A 317 -2.80 16.27 -7.39
C CYS A 317 -3.61 15.66 -8.52
N ASP A 318 -3.14 15.80 -9.75
CA ASP A 318 -3.78 15.34 -11.00
C ASP A 318 -3.15 14.06 -11.57
N HIS A 319 -2.35 13.34 -10.78
CA HIS A 319 -1.67 12.10 -11.18
C HIS A 319 -2.62 11.15 -11.91
N VAL A 320 -2.21 10.67 -13.09
CA VAL A 320 -2.96 9.70 -13.90
C VAL A 320 -2.54 8.28 -13.50
N PHE A 321 -3.46 7.55 -12.90
CA PHE A 321 -3.20 6.19 -12.44
C PHE A 321 -3.20 5.18 -13.59
N SER A 322 -2.31 4.21 -13.52
CA SER A 322 -2.25 3.06 -14.39
C SER A 322 -3.51 2.18 -14.23
N ASP A 323 -3.98 1.60 -15.32
CA ASP A 323 -4.99 0.54 -15.26
C ASP A 323 -4.35 -0.82 -14.91
N VAL A 324 -5.20 -1.80 -14.58
CA VAL A 324 -4.76 -3.16 -14.25
C VAL A 324 -3.97 -3.77 -15.41
N GLN A 325 -4.38 -3.51 -16.66
CA GLN A 325 -3.75 -4.07 -17.84
C GLN A 325 -2.28 -3.63 -17.95
N SER A 326 -2.03 -2.35 -17.82
CA SER A 326 -0.69 -1.75 -17.89
C SER A 326 0.16 -2.13 -16.67
N GLY A 327 -0.39 -1.99 -15.47
CA GLY A 327 0.34 -2.26 -14.23
C GLY A 327 0.72 -3.73 -14.08
N VAL A 328 -0.20 -4.67 -14.41
CA VAL A 328 0.09 -6.11 -14.38
C VAL A 328 1.13 -6.49 -15.43
N ALA A 329 1.08 -5.91 -16.63
CA ALA A 329 2.09 -6.18 -17.67
C ALA A 329 3.50 -5.76 -17.20
N HIS A 330 3.64 -4.57 -16.60
CA HIS A 330 4.91 -4.11 -16.01
C HIS A 330 5.35 -5.03 -14.86
N TYR A 331 4.43 -5.44 -14.00
CA TYR A 331 4.76 -6.31 -12.89
C TYR A 331 5.22 -7.70 -13.33
N VAL A 332 4.55 -8.32 -14.30
CA VAL A 332 4.95 -9.62 -14.88
C VAL A 332 6.35 -9.53 -15.49
N GLN A 333 6.65 -8.44 -16.22
CA GLN A 333 7.98 -8.23 -16.76
C GLN A 333 9.05 -8.20 -15.66
N TRP A 334 8.78 -7.52 -14.55
CA TRP A 334 9.70 -7.47 -13.41
C TRP A 334 9.85 -8.84 -12.75
N LEU A 335 8.74 -9.55 -12.47
CA LEU A 335 8.76 -10.87 -11.82
C LEU A 335 9.60 -11.90 -12.59
N VAL A 336 9.45 -11.94 -13.91
CA VAL A 336 10.22 -12.86 -14.75
C VAL A 336 11.72 -12.55 -14.73
N ASN A 337 12.10 -11.29 -14.56
CA ASN A 337 13.52 -10.92 -14.46
C ASN A 337 14.14 -11.22 -13.08
N GLN A 338 13.32 -11.63 -12.09
CA GLN A 338 13.77 -12.07 -10.77
C GLN A 338 13.90 -13.60 -10.64
N THR A 339 13.34 -14.36 -11.57
CA THR A 339 13.45 -15.82 -11.66
C THR A 339 14.61 -16.22 -12.55
#